data_14b46595d35968639ee22302d874d483
#
_entry.id   14b46595d35968639ee22302d874d483
#
_cell.length_a   1.000
_cell.length_b   1.000
_cell.length_c   1.000
_cell.angle_alpha   90.00
_cell.angle_beta   90.00
_cell.angle_gamma   90.00
#
_symmetry.space_group_name_H-M   'P 1'
#
loop_
_entity.id
_entity.type
_entity.pdbx_description
1 polymer ?
#
loop_
_entity_poly.entity_id
_entity_poly.type
_entity_poly.pdbx_seq_one_letter_code
_entity_poly.pdbx_strand_id
1 'polypeptide(L)'
;CKYDVYLVTGSDRAKTIEQVGLDIYNRSKRVYNCSGADVYEKDVNVYKSDWTISDEVKKFLQDELDYSQFPIRCGNHIEERPGGINFSILGRGEGVNLADREEYVKWDRNTGERVLIADRLKNQFPNLNVQIGGQTGLDISDNDKSQILRDFSLDDDIHFFGDMMQEGQNDYPLAKAVDNLGGTNYIVSSWQDTYKKLKDLTPK
;
A
#
# COMPACT_ATOMS: atom_id res chain seq x y z
N CYS A 1 -16.74 -22.76 -5.61
CA CYS A 1 -16.80 -21.34 -6.04
C CYS A 1 -16.50 -21.26 -7.52
N LYS A 2 -17.15 -20.38 -8.27
CA LYS A 2 -16.91 -20.23 -9.72
C LYS A 2 -15.59 -19.47 -9.97
N TYR A 3 -15.18 -18.65 -9.03
CA TYR A 3 -13.99 -17.82 -9.10
C TYR A 3 -13.04 -18.12 -7.94
N ASP A 4 -11.74 -18.02 -8.20
CA ASP A 4 -10.72 -17.95 -7.18
C ASP A 4 -10.66 -16.51 -6.64
N VAL A 5 -10.55 -16.33 -5.33
CA VAL A 5 -10.47 -15.03 -4.68
C VAL A 5 -9.04 -14.77 -4.24
N TYR A 6 -8.53 -13.60 -4.60
CA TYR A 6 -7.22 -13.09 -4.21
C TYR A 6 -7.42 -11.77 -3.46
N LEU A 7 -6.63 -11.55 -2.41
CA LEU A 7 -6.59 -10.25 -1.71
C LEU A 7 -5.28 -9.54 -2.03
N VAL A 8 -5.34 -8.25 -2.30
CA VAL A 8 -4.16 -7.39 -2.45
C VAL A 8 -4.31 -6.13 -1.60
N THR A 9 -3.32 -5.83 -0.80
CA THR A 9 -3.35 -4.71 0.15
C THR A 9 -1.96 -4.15 0.41
N GLY A 10 -1.88 -2.86 0.74
CA GLY A 10 -0.67 -2.22 1.26
C GLY A 10 -0.37 -2.57 2.72
N SER A 11 -1.32 -3.18 3.45
CA SER A 11 -1.15 -3.57 4.85
C SER A 11 -0.27 -4.82 4.99
N ASP A 12 0.37 -4.97 6.15
CA ASP A 12 1.00 -6.22 6.55
C ASP A 12 -0.03 -7.32 6.87
N ARG A 13 0.45 -8.55 7.09
CA ARG A 13 -0.40 -9.71 7.36
C ARG A 13 -1.29 -9.52 8.59
N ALA A 14 -0.73 -9.02 9.69
CA ALA A 14 -1.48 -8.85 10.94
C ALA A 14 -2.64 -7.87 10.76
N LYS A 15 -2.37 -6.73 10.11
CA LYS A 15 -3.37 -5.72 9.80
C LYS A 15 -4.41 -6.22 8.79
N THR A 16 -4.01 -6.99 7.80
CA THR A 16 -4.94 -7.59 6.83
C THR A 16 -5.92 -8.53 7.53
N ILE A 17 -5.43 -9.42 8.41
CA ILE A 17 -6.28 -10.33 9.18
C ILE A 17 -7.25 -9.56 10.10
N GLU A 18 -6.77 -8.50 10.75
CA GLU A 18 -7.62 -7.61 11.57
C GLU A 18 -8.77 -7.00 10.75
N GLN A 19 -8.50 -6.59 9.51
CA GLN A 19 -9.46 -5.90 8.65
C GLN A 19 -10.50 -6.84 8.02
N VAL A 20 -10.07 -8.00 7.50
CA VAL A 20 -10.95 -8.90 6.74
C VAL A 20 -11.43 -10.10 7.55
N GLY A 21 -10.79 -10.38 8.67
CA GLY A 21 -11.02 -11.58 9.48
C GLY A 21 -10.29 -12.82 8.95
N LEU A 22 -9.93 -13.72 9.86
CA LEU A 22 -9.13 -14.91 9.56
C LEU A 22 -9.86 -15.87 8.59
N ASP A 23 -11.19 -15.94 8.63
CA ASP A 23 -11.97 -16.82 7.73
C ASP A 23 -11.83 -16.37 6.28
N ILE A 24 -12.02 -15.09 5.98
CA ILE A 24 -11.87 -14.56 4.62
C ILE A 24 -10.41 -14.69 4.17
N TYR A 25 -9.46 -14.37 5.06
CA TYR A 25 -8.04 -14.51 4.79
C TYR A 25 -7.68 -15.94 4.34
N ASN A 26 -8.07 -16.95 5.10
CA ASN A 26 -7.74 -18.36 4.83
C ASN A 26 -8.53 -18.98 3.67
N ARG A 27 -9.68 -18.42 3.30
CA ARG A 27 -10.48 -18.86 2.14
C ARG A 27 -10.01 -18.25 0.83
N SER A 28 -9.22 -17.17 0.91
CA SER A 28 -8.59 -16.60 -0.27
C SER A 28 -7.51 -17.56 -0.80
N LYS A 29 -7.43 -17.72 -2.11
CA LYS A 29 -6.45 -18.61 -2.75
C LYS A 29 -5.02 -18.12 -2.44
N ARG A 30 -4.82 -16.79 -2.49
CA ARG A 30 -3.58 -16.14 -2.14
C ARG A 30 -3.84 -14.74 -1.60
N VAL A 31 -3.03 -14.29 -0.64
CA VAL A 31 -3.10 -12.95 -0.07
C VAL A 31 -1.77 -12.25 -0.27
N TYR A 32 -1.81 -11.13 -0.96
CA TYR A 32 -0.69 -10.25 -1.27
C TYR A 32 -0.69 -9.08 -0.29
N ASN A 33 0.05 -9.21 0.81
CA ASN A 33 0.29 -8.14 1.76
C ASN A 33 1.43 -7.24 1.26
N CYS A 34 1.59 -6.05 1.84
CA CYS A 34 2.63 -5.08 1.49
C CYS A 34 2.75 -4.89 -0.03
N SER A 35 1.59 -4.70 -0.71
CA SER A 35 1.50 -4.53 -2.17
C SER A 35 2.09 -5.69 -2.99
N GLY A 36 2.10 -6.92 -2.43
CA GLY A 36 2.64 -8.12 -3.07
C GLY A 36 4.08 -8.45 -2.69
N ALA A 37 4.66 -7.73 -1.73
CA ALA A 37 6.00 -8.01 -1.21
C ALA A 37 6.03 -9.09 -0.11
N ASP A 38 4.87 -9.45 0.45
CA ASP A 38 4.72 -10.50 1.47
C ASP A 38 3.47 -11.33 1.16
N VAL A 39 3.64 -12.53 0.63
CA VAL A 39 2.57 -13.32 0.01
C VAL A 39 2.32 -14.62 0.77
N TYR A 40 1.05 -14.87 1.05
CA TYR A 40 0.62 -16.08 1.76
C TYR A 40 -0.42 -16.87 0.97
N GLU A 41 -0.29 -18.18 1.04
CA GLU A 41 -1.34 -19.15 0.73
C GLU A 41 -1.77 -19.78 2.06
N LYS A 42 -2.93 -19.40 2.58
CA LYS A 42 -3.37 -19.74 3.94
C LYS A 42 -2.33 -19.26 4.97
N ASP A 43 -1.72 -20.20 5.71
CA ASP A 43 -0.69 -19.94 6.72
C ASP A 43 0.75 -20.04 6.22
N VAL A 44 0.94 -20.44 4.93
CA VAL A 44 2.27 -20.62 4.35
C VAL A 44 2.70 -19.34 3.66
N ASN A 45 3.84 -18.79 4.08
CA ASN A 45 4.49 -17.70 3.35
C ASN A 45 5.14 -18.28 2.09
N VAL A 46 4.64 -17.91 0.91
CA VAL A 46 5.12 -18.41 -0.38
C VAL A 46 6.07 -17.45 -1.08
N TYR A 47 6.07 -16.19 -0.66
CA TYR A 47 7.03 -15.18 -1.13
C TYR A 47 7.17 -14.07 -0.10
N LYS A 48 8.40 -13.62 0.09
CA LYS A 48 8.73 -12.43 0.87
C LYS A 48 9.87 -11.70 0.17
N SER A 49 9.68 -10.42 -0.12
CA SER A 49 10.71 -9.56 -0.69
C SER A 49 11.88 -9.43 0.28
N ASP A 50 13.09 -9.50 -0.24
CA ASP A 50 14.34 -9.22 0.47
C ASP A 50 14.84 -7.78 0.24
N TRP A 51 14.04 -6.96 -0.45
CA TRP A 51 14.38 -5.57 -0.70
C TRP A 51 14.57 -4.80 0.61
N THR A 52 15.62 -4.03 0.66
CA THR A 52 15.94 -3.13 1.76
C THR A 52 16.29 -1.75 1.22
N ILE A 53 16.00 -0.74 2.01
CA ILE A 53 16.33 0.64 1.68
C ILE A 53 17.85 0.86 1.65
N SER A 54 18.36 1.55 0.61
CA SER A 54 19.79 1.88 0.52
C SER A 54 20.22 2.95 1.53
N ASP A 55 21.52 2.99 1.83
CA ASP A 55 22.07 3.98 2.77
C ASP A 55 21.92 5.41 2.24
N GLU A 56 21.95 5.61 0.91
CA GLU A 56 21.70 6.94 0.31
C GLU A 56 20.27 7.40 0.55
N VAL A 57 19.29 6.50 0.44
CA VAL A 57 17.88 6.83 0.72
C VAL A 57 17.68 7.07 2.22
N LYS A 58 18.30 6.25 3.09
CA LYS A 58 18.26 6.48 4.55
C LYS A 58 18.81 7.86 4.90
N LYS A 59 19.95 8.22 4.31
CA LYS A 59 20.55 9.55 4.52
C LYS A 59 19.62 10.65 4.05
N PHE A 60 19.03 10.53 2.86
CA PHE A 60 18.07 11.51 2.36
C PHE A 60 16.90 11.70 3.35
N LEU A 61 16.31 10.61 3.83
CA LEU A 61 15.20 10.68 4.78
C LEU A 61 15.60 11.29 6.12
N GLN A 62 16.83 11.05 6.58
CA GLN A 62 17.35 11.71 7.77
C GLN A 62 17.55 13.22 7.54
N ASP A 63 18.09 13.60 6.37
CA ASP A 63 18.25 15.01 6.00
C ASP A 63 16.87 15.73 5.95
N GLU A 64 15.82 15.08 5.42
CA GLU A 64 14.44 15.60 5.41
C GLU A 64 13.86 15.73 6.84
N LEU A 65 14.17 14.77 7.71
CA LEU A 65 13.78 14.82 9.12
C LEU A 65 14.41 16.01 9.84
N ASP A 66 15.68 16.25 9.59
CA ASP A 66 16.44 17.36 10.19
C ASP A 66 16.01 18.73 9.63
N TYR A 67 15.58 18.76 8.37
CA TYR A 67 15.12 19.97 7.67
C TYR A 67 13.72 20.42 8.07
N SER A 68 12.85 19.47 8.43
CA SER A 68 11.46 19.75 8.75
C SER A 68 11.33 20.70 9.95
N GLN A 69 10.48 21.70 9.79
CA GLN A 69 10.17 22.68 10.84
C GLN A 69 9.02 22.24 11.76
N PHE A 70 8.42 21.10 11.51
CA PHE A 70 7.40 20.54 12.41
C PHE A 70 8.06 20.19 13.76
N PRO A 71 7.56 20.69 14.89
CA PRO A 71 8.32 20.63 16.16
C PRO A 71 8.26 19.28 16.88
N ILE A 72 7.24 18.45 16.59
CA ILE A 72 7.00 17.21 17.33
C ILE A 72 7.69 16.04 16.61
N ARG A 73 8.50 15.30 17.38
CA ARG A 73 9.19 14.08 16.95
C ARG A 73 8.93 13.00 17.99
N CYS A 74 8.37 11.87 17.59
CA CYS A 74 8.12 10.77 18.51
C CYS A 74 8.09 9.42 17.78
N GLY A 75 8.37 8.35 18.53
CA GLY A 75 8.34 7.01 17.98
C GLY A 75 9.39 6.74 16.91
N ASN A 76 9.05 5.86 15.96
CA ASN A 76 9.92 5.46 14.88
C ASN A 76 9.62 6.25 13.60
N HIS A 77 10.63 6.89 13.02
CA HIS A 77 10.49 7.69 11.81
C HIS A 77 10.59 6.87 10.50
N ILE A 78 11.30 5.75 10.54
CA ILE A 78 11.45 4.81 9.42
C ILE A 78 11.01 3.43 9.89
N GLU A 79 9.82 3.00 9.48
CA GLU A 79 9.27 1.69 9.80
C GLU A 79 9.50 0.74 8.62
N GLU A 80 10.40 -0.22 8.80
CA GLU A 80 10.69 -1.24 7.77
C GLU A 80 9.55 -2.26 7.67
N ARG A 81 9.24 -2.65 6.43
CA ARG A 81 8.23 -3.66 6.06
C ARG A 81 8.78 -4.52 4.94
N PRO A 82 8.22 -5.72 4.71
CA PRO A 82 8.57 -6.47 3.51
C PRO A 82 8.41 -5.62 2.24
N GLY A 83 9.48 -5.50 1.46
CA GLY A 83 9.50 -4.76 0.19
C GLY A 83 9.28 -3.26 0.28
N GLY A 84 9.39 -2.65 1.47
CA GLY A 84 9.20 -1.21 1.60
C GLY A 84 9.45 -0.67 2.99
N ILE A 85 9.28 0.63 3.12
CA ILE A 85 9.30 1.36 4.39
C ILE A 85 8.13 2.34 4.46
N ASN A 86 7.75 2.71 5.67
CA ASN A 86 6.95 3.90 5.90
C ASN A 86 7.81 4.95 6.60
N PHE A 87 7.90 6.14 6.01
CA PHE A 87 8.59 7.29 6.57
C PHE A 87 7.60 8.30 7.13
N SER A 88 7.86 8.86 8.32
CA SER A 88 7.01 9.87 8.93
C SER A 88 7.82 10.91 9.70
N ILE A 89 7.61 12.19 9.40
CA ILE A 89 8.21 13.31 10.14
C ILE A 89 7.76 13.31 11.60
N LEU A 90 6.47 13.09 11.87
CA LEU A 90 5.96 12.93 13.23
C LEU A 90 6.55 11.70 13.93
N GLY A 91 6.73 10.61 13.17
CA GLY A 91 7.05 9.28 13.67
C GLY A 91 5.82 8.38 13.84
N ARG A 92 6.04 7.14 14.27
CA ARG A 92 5.01 6.09 14.43
C ARG A 92 5.27 5.25 15.68
N GLY A 93 4.23 4.53 16.14
CA GLY A 93 4.32 3.60 17.27
C GLY A 93 4.18 4.29 18.62
N GLU A 94 4.98 3.83 19.60
CA GLU A 94 4.91 4.35 20.95
C GLU A 94 5.26 5.85 21.02
N GLY A 95 4.52 6.57 21.85
CA GLY A 95 4.69 8.02 22.02
C GLY A 95 3.89 8.88 21.05
N VAL A 96 3.29 8.32 20.00
CA VAL A 96 2.44 9.06 19.07
C VAL A 96 0.99 9.01 19.54
N ASN A 97 0.43 10.14 19.94
CA ASN A 97 -0.97 10.27 20.34
C ASN A 97 -1.85 10.86 19.21
N LEU A 98 -3.15 10.90 19.43
CA LEU A 98 -4.11 11.40 18.43
C LEU A 98 -3.95 12.91 18.19
N ALA A 99 -3.68 13.69 19.23
CA ALA A 99 -3.51 15.16 19.14
C ALA A 99 -2.29 15.52 18.28
N ASP A 100 -1.16 14.84 18.47
CA ASP A 100 0.05 15.05 17.68
C ASP A 100 -0.20 14.72 16.19
N ARG A 101 -0.99 13.68 15.90
CA ARG A 101 -1.40 13.33 14.53
C ARG A 101 -2.26 14.42 13.90
N GLU A 102 -3.23 14.94 14.62
CA GLU A 102 -4.10 16.02 14.14
C GLU A 102 -3.29 17.30 13.90
N GLU A 103 -2.31 17.59 14.75
CA GLU A 103 -1.43 18.72 14.59
C GLU A 103 -0.55 18.58 13.34
N TYR A 104 0.05 17.41 13.13
CA TYR A 104 0.81 17.13 11.90
C TYR A 104 -0.05 17.22 10.65
N VAL A 105 -1.28 16.70 10.67
CA VAL A 105 -2.20 16.81 9.54
C VAL A 105 -2.52 18.25 9.19
N LYS A 106 -2.70 19.12 10.19
CA LYS A 106 -2.90 20.57 9.95
C LYS A 106 -1.63 21.22 9.39
N TRP A 107 -0.47 20.88 9.93
CA TRP A 107 0.82 21.33 9.42
C TRP A 107 1.02 20.96 7.95
N ASP A 108 0.86 19.68 7.63
CA ASP A 108 1.05 19.15 6.27
C ASP A 108 0.07 19.76 5.26
N ARG A 109 -1.19 19.99 5.65
CA ARG A 109 -2.17 20.71 4.80
C ARG A 109 -1.73 22.13 4.45
N ASN A 110 -1.08 22.81 5.37
CA ASN A 110 -0.64 24.19 5.17
C ASN A 110 0.68 24.29 4.42
N THR A 111 1.58 23.34 4.60
CA THR A 111 2.94 23.36 4.05
C THR A 111 3.12 22.48 2.82
N GLY A 112 2.29 21.46 2.65
CA GLY A 112 2.47 20.43 1.63
C GLY A 112 3.71 19.56 1.86
N GLU A 113 4.20 19.45 3.11
CA GLU A 113 5.50 18.88 3.43
C GLU A 113 5.68 17.49 2.86
N ARG A 114 4.69 16.58 3.01
CA ARG A 114 4.79 15.22 2.47
C ARG A 114 4.85 15.18 0.95
N VAL A 115 4.10 16.05 0.28
CA VAL A 115 4.13 16.16 -1.20
C VAL A 115 5.52 16.61 -1.64
N LEU A 116 6.07 17.64 -1.01
CA LEU A 116 7.39 18.17 -1.35
C LEU A 116 8.51 17.15 -1.09
N ILE A 117 8.44 16.39 0.01
CA ILE A 117 9.39 15.30 0.29
C ILE A 117 9.27 14.20 -0.76
N ALA A 118 8.03 13.77 -1.07
CA ALA A 118 7.78 12.74 -2.08
C ALA A 118 8.32 13.14 -3.47
N ASP A 119 8.13 14.40 -3.87
CA ASP A 119 8.62 14.89 -5.16
C ASP A 119 10.15 14.94 -5.21
N ARG A 120 10.81 15.42 -4.15
CA ARG A 120 12.28 15.40 -4.08
C ARG A 120 12.82 13.97 -4.10
N LEU A 121 12.19 13.05 -3.36
CA LEU A 121 12.58 11.65 -3.31
C LEU A 121 12.44 10.98 -4.69
N LYS A 122 11.31 11.17 -5.38
CA LYS A 122 11.09 10.66 -6.74
C LYS A 122 12.10 11.21 -7.76
N ASN A 123 12.44 12.48 -7.63
CA ASN A 123 13.42 13.10 -8.53
C ASN A 123 14.84 12.56 -8.31
N GLN A 124 15.22 12.31 -7.06
CA GLN A 124 16.55 11.81 -6.73
C GLN A 124 16.67 10.29 -6.92
N PHE A 125 15.58 9.54 -6.67
CA PHE A 125 15.53 8.09 -6.75
C PHE A 125 14.34 7.63 -7.63
N PRO A 126 14.43 7.81 -8.95
CA PRO A 126 13.31 7.58 -9.88
C PRO A 126 12.84 6.12 -9.97
N ASN A 127 13.65 5.18 -9.47
CA ASN A 127 13.31 3.76 -9.42
C ASN A 127 12.45 3.38 -8.20
N LEU A 128 12.23 4.33 -7.27
CA LEU A 128 11.40 4.09 -6.10
C LEU A 128 9.94 4.46 -6.38
N ASN A 129 9.04 3.61 -5.94
CA ASN A 129 7.63 3.93 -5.83
C ASN A 129 7.41 4.67 -4.50
N VAL A 130 6.98 5.93 -4.58
CA VAL A 130 6.75 6.79 -3.41
C VAL A 130 5.32 7.27 -3.44
N GLN A 131 4.57 6.94 -2.38
CA GLN A 131 3.17 7.31 -2.24
C GLN A 131 2.91 7.97 -0.89
N ILE A 132 1.95 8.90 -0.85
CA ILE A 132 1.48 9.46 0.42
C ILE A 132 0.66 8.38 1.13
N GLY A 133 1.17 7.92 2.28
CA GLY A 133 0.60 6.83 3.06
C GLY A 133 -0.15 7.33 4.30
N GLY A 134 -1.43 6.97 4.42
CA GLY A 134 -2.24 7.33 5.58
C GLY A 134 -2.26 8.84 5.89
N GLN A 135 -2.32 9.19 7.18
CA GLN A 135 -2.44 10.58 7.61
C GLN A 135 -1.11 11.32 7.77
N THR A 136 -0.02 10.61 8.05
CA THR A 136 1.25 11.23 8.50
C THR A 136 2.49 10.69 7.81
N GLY A 137 2.37 9.70 6.91
CA GLY A 137 3.51 8.98 6.36
C GLY A 137 3.67 9.08 4.85
N LEU A 138 4.81 8.59 4.39
CA LEU A 138 5.10 8.24 3.01
C LEU A 138 5.41 6.75 2.96
N ASP A 139 4.78 6.02 2.05
CA ASP A 139 5.12 4.64 1.75
C ASP A 139 6.12 4.63 0.58
N ILE A 140 7.25 3.98 0.79
CA ILE A 140 8.38 3.93 -0.14
C ILE A 140 8.74 2.46 -0.38
N SER A 141 8.81 2.05 -1.64
CA SER A 141 9.07 0.67 -2.04
C SER A 141 9.76 0.63 -3.40
N ASP A 142 10.26 -0.53 -3.80
CA ASP A 142 10.79 -0.77 -5.14
C ASP A 142 9.70 -1.21 -6.14
N ASN A 143 8.52 -1.54 -5.65
CA ASN A 143 7.41 -2.08 -6.42
C ASN A 143 6.07 -1.48 -6.03
N ASP A 144 5.06 -1.69 -6.86
CA ASP A 144 3.66 -1.35 -6.61
C ASP A 144 2.76 -2.61 -6.67
N LYS A 145 1.44 -2.42 -6.54
CA LYS A 145 0.49 -3.53 -6.54
C LYS A 145 0.46 -4.32 -7.84
N SER A 146 0.92 -3.78 -8.97
CA SER A 146 0.89 -4.51 -10.25
C SER A 146 1.85 -5.71 -10.28
N GLN A 147 2.84 -5.74 -9.39
CA GLN A 147 3.77 -6.88 -9.27
C GLN A 147 3.08 -8.23 -9.02
N ILE A 148 1.86 -8.23 -8.47
CA ILE A 148 1.12 -9.48 -8.21
C ILE A 148 0.77 -10.21 -9.51
N LEU A 149 0.70 -9.49 -10.64
CA LEU A 149 0.35 -10.08 -11.94
C LEU A 149 1.39 -11.08 -12.45
N ARG A 150 2.58 -11.14 -11.85
CA ARG A 150 3.56 -12.23 -12.09
C ARG A 150 3.01 -13.62 -11.83
N ASP A 151 1.96 -13.73 -11.01
CA ASP A 151 1.35 -14.99 -10.59
C ASP A 151 0.10 -15.35 -11.43
N PHE A 152 -0.23 -14.55 -12.44
CA PHE A 152 -1.38 -14.72 -13.33
C PHE A 152 -0.91 -14.98 -14.76
N SER A 153 -1.68 -15.76 -15.50
CA SER A 153 -1.44 -16.02 -16.91
C SER A 153 -2.26 -15.09 -17.80
N LEU A 154 -1.89 -14.99 -19.08
CA LEU A 154 -2.65 -14.22 -20.08
C LEU A 154 -4.04 -14.80 -20.36
N ASP A 155 -4.26 -16.07 -20.00
CA ASP A 155 -5.54 -16.76 -20.20
C ASP A 155 -6.49 -16.59 -18.97
N ASP A 156 -6.02 -15.97 -17.90
CA ASP A 156 -6.85 -15.74 -16.72
C ASP A 156 -7.84 -14.58 -16.95
N ASP A 157 -9.11 -14.83 -16.64
CA ASP A 157 -10.16 -13.79 -16.65
C ASP A 157 -10.13 -13.03 -15.32
N ILE A 158 -9.45 -11.88 -15.33
CA ILE A 158 -9.16 -11.11 -14.12
C ILE A 158 -10.23 -10.05 -13.88
N HIS A 159 -10.85 -10.10 -12.71
CA HIS A 159 -11.80 -9.10 -12.21
C HIS A 159 -11.21 -8.39 -10.97
N PHE A 160 -10.80 -7.15 -11.12
CA PHE A 160 -10.19 -6.37 -10.03
C PHE A 160 -11.18 -5.38 -9.42
N PHE A 161 -11.31 -5.41 -8.09
CA PHE A 161 -12.15 -4.50 -7.31
C PHE A 161 -11.27 -3.63 -6.42
N GLY A 162 -11.33 -2.30 -6.59
CA GLY A 162 -10.53 -1.35 -5.81
C GLY A 162 -11.24 0.00 -5.69
N ASP A 163 -10.86 0.79 -4.72
CA ASP A 163 -11.46 2.10 -4.44
C ASP A 163 -10.58 3.28 -4.89
N MET A 164 -9.29 3.02 -5.14
CA MET A 164 -8.29 4.04 -5.44
C MET A 164 -7.60 3.80 -6.79
N MET A 165 -8.40 3.76 -7.88
CA MET A 165 -7.95 3.42 -9.24
C MET A 165 -7.66 4.64 -10.14
N GLN A 166 -7.72 5.88 -9.63
CA GLN A 166 -7.36 7.07 -10.41
C GLN A 166 -5.85 7.25 -10.45
N GLU A 167 -5.36 7.96 -11.47
CA GLU A 167 -3.94 8.27 -11.62
C GLU A 167 -3.35 8.90 -10.35
N GLY A 168 -2.22 8.39 -9.89
CA GLY A 168 -1.58 8.78 -8.64
C GLY A 168 -2.08 8.08 -7.38
N GLN A 169 -3.12 7.27 -7.46
CA GLN A 169 -3.65 6.47 -6.34
C GLN A 169 -3.03 5.06 -6.31
N ASN A 170 -3.13 4.38 -5.18
CA ASN A 170 -2.39 3.15 -4.92
C ASN A 170 -2.87 1.91 -5.68
N ASP A 171 -4.13 1.88 -6.15
CA ASP A 171 -4.68 0.79 -6.97
C ASP A 171 -4.49 1.03 -8.48
N TYR A 172 -4.15 2.26 -8.87
CA TYR A 172 -4.01 2.65 -10.27
C TYR A 172 -3.01 1.80 -11.05
N PRO A 173 -1.79 1.50 -10.55
CA PRO A 173 -0.84 0.69 -11.30
C PRO A 173 -1.39 -0.71 -11.60
N LEU A 174 -2.05 -1.35 -10.62
CA LEU A 174 -2.67 -2.66 -10.82
C LEU A 174 -3.86 -2.57 -11.78
N ALA A 175 -4.75 -1.59 -11.62
CA ALA A 175 -5.89 -1.41 -12.51
C ALA A 175 -5.46 -1.23 -13.95
N LYS A 176 -4.46 -0.37 -14.21
CA LYS A 176 -3.87 -0.17 -15.54
C LYS A 176 -3.25 -1.45 -16.11
N ALA A 177 -2.56 -2.22 -15.27
CA ALA A 177 -1.95 -3.47 -15.69
C ALA A 177 -3.00 -4.56 -16.00
N VAL A 178 -4.11 -4.62 -15.23
CA VAL A 178 -5.26 -5.50 -15.50
C VAL A 178 -5.94 -5.13 -16.82
N ASP A 179 -6.16 -3.84 -17.10
CA ASP A 179 -6.69 -3.39 -18.40
C ASP A 179 -5.79 -3.82 -19.57
N ASN A 180 -4.47 -3.73 -19.43
CA ASN A 180 -3.51 -4.14 -20.46
C ASN A 180 -3.54 -5.66 -20.74
N LEU A 181 -3.96 -6.47 -19.77
CA LEU A 181 -4.17 -7.91 -19.91
C LEU A 181 -5.57 -8.28 -20.40
N GLY A 182 -6.45 -7.30 -20.65
CA GLY A 182 -7.83 -7.53 -21.08
C GLY A 182 -8.78 -7.91 -19.93
N GLY A 183 -8.36 -7.76 -18.68
CA GLY A 183 -9.21 -7.97 -17.52
C GLY A 183 -10.22 -6.83 -17.30
N THR A 184 -11.00 -6.94 -16.24
CA THR A 184 -12.07 -5.96 -15.93
C THR A 184 -11.85 -5.30 -14.57
N ASN A 185 -11.88 -3.97 -14.53
CA ASN A 185 -11.77 -3.18 -13.32
C ASN A 185 -13.14 -2.72 -12.82
N TYR A 186 -13.36 -2.83 -11.51
CA TYR A 186 -14.57 -2.39 -10.81
C TYR A 186 -14.19 -1.39 -9.71
N ILE A 187 -14.44 -0.10 -9.97
CA ILE A 187 -14.31 0.92 -8.93
C ILE A 187 -15.41 0.72 -7.91
N VAL A 188 -15.05 0.61 -6.64
CA VAL A 188 -15.97 0.40 -5.53
C VAL A 188 -15.83 1.49 -4.48
N SER A 189 -16.90 1.83 -3.80
CA SER A 189 -16.92 2.85 -2.74
C SER A 189 -16.96 2.26 -1.33
N SER A 190 -17.26 0.97 -1.21
CA SER A 190 -17.41 0.26 0.06
C SER A 190 -17.47 -1.25 -0.15
N TRP A 191 -17.36 -2.02 0.94
CA TRP A 191 -17.56 -3.46 0.89
C TRP A 191 -18.99 -3.85 0.44
N GLN A 192 -20.01 -3.03 0.75
CA GLN A 192 -21.38 -3.25 0.29
C GLN A 192 -21.49 -3.11 -1.23
N ASP A 193 -20.79 -2.12 -1.81
CA ASP A 193 -20.73 -1.94 -3.26
C ASP A 193 -20.00 -3.10 -3.93
N THR A 194 -18.88 -3.55 -3.38
CA THR A 194 -18.17 -4.77 -3.81
C THR A 194 -19.11 -5.97 -3.81
N TYR A 195 -19.83 -6.19 -2.71
CA TYR A 195 -20.77 -7.31 -2.59
C TYR A 195 -21.89 -7.27 -3.64
N LYS A 196 -22.44 -6.08 -3.92
CA LYS A 196 -23.46 -5.89 -4.97
C LYS A 196 -22.92 -6.28 -6.34
N LYS A 197 -21.75 -5.75 -6.72
CA LYS A 197 -21.12 -6.04 -8.01
C LYS A 197 -20.74 -7.52 -8.17
N LEU A 198 -20.25 -8.16 -7.10
CA LEU A 198 -19.97 -9.59 -7.09
C LEU A 198 -21.23 -10.45 -7.31
N LYS A 199 -22.39 -10.05 -6.79
CA LYS A 199 -23.65 -10.75 -7.06
C LYS A 199 -24.04 -10.70 -8.53
N ASP A 200 -23.78 -9.60 -9.21
CA ASP A 200 -24.09 -9.44 -10.62
C ASP A 200 -23.18 -10.32 -11.50
N LEU A 201 -21.94 -10.55 -11.08
CA LEU A 201 -21.00 -11.48 -11.74
C LEU A 201 -21.31 -12.95 -11.48
N THR A 202 -21.98 -13.27 -10.38
CA THR A 202 -22.30 -14.65 -9.98
C THR A 202 -23.81 -14.86 -9.89
N PRO A 203 -24.58 -14.72 -10.98
CA PRO A 203 -26.01 -15.03 -10.94
C PRO A 203 -26.22 -16.49 -10.53
N LYS A 204 -27.26 -16.71 -9.73
CA LYS A 204 -27.63 -18.04 -9.20
C LYS A 204 -27.95 -19.03 -10.31
#